data_4757081e5c6888122a6a195a298f5b11
#
_entry.id   4757081e5c6888122a6a195a298f5b11
#
_cell.length_a   1.000
_cell.length_b   1.000
_cell.length_c   1.000
_cell.angle_alpha   90.00
_cell.angle_beta   90.00
_cell.angle_gamma   90.00
#
_symmetry.space_group_name_H-M   'P 1'
#
loop_
_entity.id
_entity.type
_entity.pdbx_description
1 polymer ?
#
loop_
_entity_poly.entity_id
_entity_poly.type
_entity_poly.pdbx_seq_one_letter_code
_entity_poly.pdbx_strand_id
1 'polypeptide(L)'
;MAEKQIEIELKLRIDPKHVARLKSAPVLREVKEGRRLVTTHLVSIYHDTPKLSLADKGLAVRLRKKGTQGWEQTVKATNGLREALPERNEWTVELEEGVLDLDRFTDKGVKKLLKKFVKKKKIDRIFESDLKRGAVDLTYRDAVMELAIDQGVVRSGDQEVPISEVEFELKKGHPAALFDLALELQRTVPLLLSMRSKASRGRDLYLGKGPGAYRAAAVKLTPDMSAETAFRAVIAQGLRMILSNEVCVRQDLD
;
A
#
# COMPACT_ATOMS: atom_id res chain seq x y z
N MET A 1 13.28 16.78 -8.75
CA MET A 1 14.25 15.80 -8.19
C MET A 1 13.47 14.83 -7.36
N ALA A 2 13.77 13.52 -7.43
CA ALA A 2 13.09 12.53 -6.60
C ALA A 2 13.56 12.69 -5.15
N GLU A 3 12.70 13.23 -4.30
CA GLU A 3 12.94 13.31 -2.85
C GLU A 3 12.40 12.06 -2.17
N LYS A 4 13.12 11.60 -1.16
CA LYS A 4 12.67 10.51 -0.31
C LYS A 4 11.50 10.98 0.53
N GLN A 5 10.35 10.32 0.42
CA GLN A 5 9.20 10.51 1.29
C GLN A 5 9.00 9.28 2.17
N ILE A 6 8.48 9.49 3.37
CA ILE A 6 8.04 8.42 4.26
C ILE A 6 6.52 8.34 4.16
N GLU A 7 6.04 7.22 3.65
CA GLU A 7 4.61 6.91 3.53
C GLU A 7 4.17 6.10 4.76
N ILE A 8 3.15 6.58 5.46
CA ILE A 8 2.45 5.88 6.54
C ILE A 8 0.99 5.80 6.13
N GLU A 9 0.48 4.60 5.88
CA GLU A 9 -0.88 4.41 5.40
C GLU A 9 -1.64 3.36 6.22
N LEU A 10 -2.93 3.61 6.43
CA LEU A 10 -3.92 2.64 6.88
C LEU A 10 -4.77 2.22 5.69
N LYS A 11 -4.78 0.92 5.40
CA LYS A 11 -5.54 0.34 4.29
C LYS A 11 -6.68 -0.52 4.80
N LEU A 12 -7.87 -0.31 4.23
CA LEU A 12 -9.09 -1.01 4.59
C LEU A 12 -9.76 -1.55 3.33
N ARG A 13 -10.29 -2.78 3.39
CA ARG A 13 -11.17 -3.32 2.35
C ARG A 13 -12.59 -2.83 2.60
N ILE A 14 -13.30 -2.56 1.53
CA ILE A 14 -14.71 -2.18 1.54
C ILE A 14 -15.47 -2.98 0.46
N ASP A 15 -16.64 -3.50 0.79
CA ASP A 15 -17.52 -4.08 -0.23
C ASP A 15 -17.96 -2.95 -1.20
N PRO A 16 -17.87 -3.15 -2.53
CA PRO A 16 -18.27 -2.15 -3.52
C PRO A 16 -19.66 -1.54 -3.29
N LYS A 17 -20.61 -2.32 -2.79
CA LYS A 17 -21.99 -1.86 -2.47
C LYS A 17 -22.02 -0.79 -1.38
N HIS A 18 -20.98 -0.72 -0.53
CA HIS A 18 -20.89 0.24 0.57
C HIS A 18 -20.15 1.54 0.22
N VAL A 19 -19.50 1.62 -0.93
CA VAL A 19 -18.70 2.79 -1.33
C VAL A 19 -19.53 4.07 -1.41
N ALA A 20 -20.75 4.01 -1.96
CA ALA A 20 -21.64 5.17 -2.01
C ALA A 20 -22.01 5.66 -0.59
N ARG A 21 -22.30 4.73 0.31
CA ARG A 21 -22.63 5.03 1.71
C ARG A 21 -21.42 5.62 2.44
N LEU A 22 -20.22 5.09 2.21
CA LEU A 22 -18.98 5.67 2.75
C LEU A 22 -18.82 7.13 2.32
N LYS A 23 -18.94 7.43 1.02
CA LYS A 23 -18.80 8.79 0.46
C LYS A 23 -19.78 9.79 1.07
N SER A 24 -20.95 9.32 1.52
CA SER A 24 -21.99 10.14 2.15
C SER A 24 -21.95 10.14 3.69
N ALA A 25 -20.99 9.45 4.29
CA ALA A 25 -20.86 9.36 5.75
C ALA A 25 -20.76 10.77 6.38
N PRO A 26 -21.52 11.05 7.47
CA PRO A 26 -21.54 12.37 8.10
C PRO A 26 -20.13 12.86 8.49
N VAL A 27 -19.33 12.01 9.12
CA VAL A 27 -17.96 12.34 9.51
C VAL A 27 -17.09 12.74 8.30
N LEU A 28 -17.23 12.09 7.14
CA LEU A 28 -16.48 12.49 5.94
C LEU A 28 -16.94 13.84 5.38
N ARG A 29 -18.20 14.22 5.55
CA ARG A 29 -18.67 15.56 5.14
C ARG A 29 -18.02 16.65 5.99
N GLU A 30 -17.90 16.40 7.27
CA GLU A 30 -17.28 17.33 8.22
C GLU A 30 -15.78 17.48 7.95
N VAL A 31 -15.02 16.37 7.97
CA VAL A 31 -13.54 16.40 7.86
C VAL A 31 -13.01 16.79 6.48
N LYS A 32 -13.84 16.73 5.43
CA LYS A 32 -13.50 17.25 4.09
C LYS A 32 -13.52 18.78 4.01
N GLU A 33 -14.15 19.47 4.96
CA GLU A 33 -14.20 20.93 4.96
C GLU A 33 -14.67 21.54 3.62
N GLY A 34 -15.66 20.93 2.98
CA GLY A 34 -16.17 21.35 1.67
C GLY A 34 -15.38 20.86 0.46
N ARG A 35 -14.21 20.23 0.65
CA ARG A 35 -13.43 19.65 -0.45
C ARG A 35 -14.18 18.49 -1.12
N ARG A 36 -13.93 18.26 -2.40
CA ARG A 36 -14.58 17.19 -3.18
C ARG A 36 -13.57 16.09 -3.52
N LEU A 37 -14.07 14.85 -3.59
CA LEU A 37 -13.27 13.76 -4.14
C LEU A 37 -12.96 14.04 -5.62
N VAL A 38 -11.67 14.08 -5.95
CA VAL A 38 -11.20 14.13 -7.32
C VAL A 38 -11.04 12.71 -7.82
N THR A 39 -11.69 12.39 -8.93
CA THR A 39 -11.61 11.05 -9.53
C THR A 39 -10.57 11.02 -10.63
N THR A 40 -9.64 10.08 -10.53
CA THR A 40 -8.57 9.87 -11.53
C THR A 40 -8.52 8.39 -11.93
N HIS A 41 -8.34 8.12 -13.21
CA HIS A 41 -8.05 6.79 -13.72
C HIS A 41 -6.54 6.52 -13.62
N LEU A 42 -6.16 5.47 -12.91
CA LEU A 42 -4.78 5.12 -12.63
C LEU A 42 -4.45 3.74 -13.22
N VAL A 43 -3.61 3.71 -14.23
CA VAL A 43 -3.02 2.47 -14.73
C VAL A 43 -1.60 2.37 -14.22
N SER A 44 -1.31 1.34 -13.44
CA SER A 44 0.03 1.13 -12.85
C SER A 44 0.60 -0.21 -13.29
N ILE A 45 1.79 -0.16 -13.89
CA ILE A 45 2.54 -1.32 -14.35
C ILE A 45 3.66 -1.57 -13.34
N TYR A 46 3.70 -2.77 -12.79
CA TYR A 46 4.73 -3.16 -11.82
C TYR A 46 5.81 -3.98 -12.51
N HIS A 47 7.05 -3.63 -12.20
CA HIS A 47 8.23 -4.20 -12.83
C HIS A 47 9.10 -4.90 -11.80
N ASP A 48 9.60 -6.08 -12.16
CA ASP A 48 10.57 -6.83 -11.37
C ASP A 48 11.41 -7.70 -12.32
N THR A 49 12.39 -8.38 -11.77
CA THR A 49 13.04 -9.48 -12.50
C THR A 49 12.10 -10.67 -12.61
N PRO A 50 12.26 -11.58 -13.60
CA PRO A 50 11.41 -12.77 -13.71
C PRO A 50 11.40 -13.65 -12.45
N LYS A 51 12.45 -13.56 -11.62
CA LYS A 51 12.56 -14.26 -10.32
C LYS A 51 12.09 -13.42 -9.13
N LEU A 52 11.42 -12.29 -9.35
CA LEU A 52 10.88 -11.39 -8.34
C LEU A 52 11.93 -10.91 -7.32
N SER A 53 13.17 -10.70 -7.77
CA SER A 53 14.30 -10.38 -6.88
C SER A 53 14.14 -9.04 -6.13
N LEU A 54 13.35 -8.10 -6.65
CA LEU A 54 13.05 -6.84 -5.99
C LEU A 54 12.01 -7.05 -4.90
N ALA A 55 10.90 -7.73 -5.21
CA ALA A 55 9.85 -8.04 -4.26
C ALA A 55 10.36 -8.84 -3.06
N ASP A 56 11.26 -9.81 -3.27
CA ASP A 56 11.91 -10.58 -2.21
C ASP A 56 12.75 -9.73 -1.25
N LYS A 57 13.11 -8.52 -1.65
CA LYS A 57 13.85 -7.54 -0.84
C LYS A 57 12.97 -6.40 -0.34
N GLY A 58 11.65 -6.56 -0.43
CA GLY A 58 10.70 -5.54 0.00
C GLY A 58 10.67 -4.29 -0.88
N LEU A 59 11.11 -4.41 -2.14
CA LEU A 59 11.08 -3.34 -3.12
C LEU A 59 9.93 -3.54 -4.11
N ALA A 60 9.28 -2.44 -4.49
CA ALA A 60 8.34 -2.41 -5.59
C ALA A 60 8.71 -1.28 -6.55
N VAL A 61 8.82 -1.60 -7.84
CA VAL A 61 9.06 -0.65 -8.93
C VAL A 61 7.77 -0.54 -9.74
N ARG A 62 7.27 0.68 -9.87
CA ARG A 62 5.99 0.99 -10.52
C ARG A 62 6.17 2.08 -11.55
N LEU A 63 5.60 1.87 -12.72
CA LEU A 63 5.34 2.90 -13.73
C LEU A 63 3.83 3.16 -13.76
N ARG A 64 3.40 4.42 -13.64
CA ARG A 64 1.99 4.77 -13.52
C ARG A 64 1.59 5.86 -14.50
N LYS A 65 0.47 5.65 -15.18
CA LYS A 65 -0.25 6.69 -15.92
C LYS A 65 -1.35 7.29 -15.03
N LYS A 66 -1.38 8.60 -14.89
CA LYS A 66 -2.38 9.36 -14.11
C LYS A 66 -3.37 10.06 -15.05
N GLY A 67 -4.30 9.33 -15.61
CA GLY A 67 -5.27 9.88 -16.57
C GLY A 67 -4.56 10.64 -17.69
N THR A 68 -4.85 11.94 -17.83
CA THR A 68 -4.20 12.88 -18.79
C THR A 68 -3.00 13.63 -18.21
N GLN A 69 -2.67 13.43 -16.91
CA GLN A 69 -1.62 14.18 -16.21
C GLN A 69 -0.20 13.70 -16.53
N GLY A 70 -0.04 12.61 -17.30
CA GLY A 70 1.25 12.09 -17.69
C GLY A 70 1.63 10.79 -16.95
N TRP A 71 2.93 10.53 -16.92
CA TRP A 71 3.50 9.32 -16.35
C TRP A 71 4.37 9.63 -15.14
N GLU A 72 4.43 8.70 -14.22
CA GLU A 72 5.38 8.70 -13.11
C GLU A 72 5.97 7.32 -12.91
N GLN A 73 7.21 7.26 -12.45
CA GLN A 73 7.80 6.02 -11.94
C GLN A 73 8.10 6.17 -10.44
N THR A 74 7.87 5.10 -9.71
CA THR A 74 8.02 5.07 -8.26
C THR A 74 8.81 3.83 -7.83
N VAL A 75 9.73 4.01 -6.88
CA VAL A 75 10.32 2.91 -6.11
C VAL A 75 9.83 3.03 -4.68
N LYS A 76 9.22 1.95 -4.17
CA LYS A 76 8.85 1.83 -2.75
C LYS A 76 9.73 0.79 -2.08
N ALA A 77 10.24 1.10 -0.88
CA ALA A 77 11.01 0.18 -0.07
C ALA A 77 10.38 0.06 1.32
N THR A 78 10.07 -1.16 1.74
CA THR A 78 9.49 -1.42 3.05
C THR A 78 10.53 -1.24 4.15
N ASN A 79 10.25 -0.39 5.13
CA ASN A 79 11.11 -0.14 6.31
C ASN A 79 10.68 -0.94 7.54
N GLY A 80 9.52 -1.60 7.49
CA GLY A 80 8.92 -2.28 8.63
C GLY A 80 7.56 -1.68 9.00
N LEU A 81 7.28 -1.61 10.30
CA LEU A 81 6.04 -1.04 10.83
C LEU A 81 6.38 0.13 11.77
N ARG A 82 5.62 1.21 11.65
CA ARG A 82 5.56 2.28 12.63
C ARG A 82 4.17 2.27 13.26
N GLU A 83 4.11 2.06 14.57
CA GLU A 83 2.83 2.01 15.32
C GLU A 83 1.80 1.05 14.68
N ALA A 84 2.25 -0.15 14.29
CA ALA A 84 1.48 -1.19 13.60
C ALA A 84 1.07 -0.86 12.15
N LEU A 85 1.42 0.30 11.62
CA LEU A 85 1.20 0.67 10.21
C LEU A 85 2.43 0.38 9.35
N PRO A 86 2.27 -0.01 8.08
CA PRO A 86 3.37 -0.10 7.15
C PRO A 86 4.05 1.26 6.98
N GLU A 87 5.36 1.30 7.22
CA GLU A 87 6.20 2.45 6.90
C GLU A 87 7.06 2.11 5.69
N ARG A 88 7.03 2.98 4.68
CA ARG A 88 7.78 2.79 3.44
C ARG A 88 8.53 4.04 3.05
N ASN A 89 9.75 3.85 2.55
CA ASN A 89 10.40 4.89 1.78
C ASN A 89 9.85 4.88 0.36
N GLU A 90 9.50 6.03 -0.14
CA GLU A 90 9.01 6.23 -1.51
C GLU A 90 9.86 7.27 -2.23
N TRP A 91 10.21 6.98 -3.49
CA TRP A 91 10.87 7.89 -4.41
C TRP A 91 10.06 7.90 -5.70
N THR A 92 9.59 9.06 -6.11
CA THR A 92 8.79 9.24 -7.33
C THR A 92 9.45 10.25 -8.27
N VAL A 93 9.43 9.94 -9.56
CA VAL A 93 9.92 10.81 -10.65
C VAL A 93 8.86 10.86 -11.72
N GLU A 94 8.53 12.06 -12.17
CA GLU A 94 7.67 12.27 -13.34
C GLU A 94 8.43 11.94 -14.63
N LEU A 95 7.71 11.38 -15.61
CA LEU A 95 8.22 11.00 -16.92
C LEU A 95 7.34 11.61 -18.01
N GLU A 96 7.97 11.98 -19.11
CA GLU A 96 7.26 12.46 -20.30
C GLU A 96 6.57 11.30 -21.04
N GLU A 97 7.23 10.14 -21.06
CA GLU A 97 6.75 8.95 -21.73
C GLU A 97 6.55 7.79 -20.76
N GLY A 98 5.69 6.83 -21.15
CA GLY A 98 5.40 5.63 -20.40
C GLY A 98 6.49 4.55 -20.47
N VAL A 99 7.74 4.94 -20.37
CA VAL A 99 8.91 4.06 -20.41
C VAL A 99 9.66 4.13 -19.09
N LEU A 100 9.89 2.97 -18.47
CA LEU A 100 10.63 2.88 -17.21
C LEU A 100 12.09 3.28 -17.42
N ASP A 101 12.54 4.29 -16.69
CA ASP A 101 13.93 4.78 -16.70
C ASP A 101 14.47 4.93 -15.26
N LEU A 102 15.12 3.89 -14.75
CA LEU A 102 15.62 3.85 -13.39
C LEU A 102 16.79 4.82 -13.14
N ASP A 103 17.47 5.29 -14.19
CA ASP A 103 18.58 6.22 -14.07
C ASP A 103 18.11 7.65 -13.72
N ARG A 104 16.84 7.95 -13.97
CA ARG A 104 16.20 9.22 -13.57
C ARG A 104 16.12 9.43 -12.05
N PHE A 105 16.21 8.39 -11.25
CA PHE A 105 16.30 8.55 -9.80
C PHE A 105 17.63 9.17 -9.42
N THR A 106 17.63 10.33 -8.74
CA THR A 106 18.84 11.07 -8.36
C THR A 106 19.28 10.80 -6.92
N ASP A 107 18.36 10.38 -6.04
CA ASP A 107 18.64 10.06 -4.64
C ASP A 107 19.66 8.92 -4.51
N LYS A 108 20.69 9.11 -3.65
CA LYS A 108 21.77 8.14 -3.49
C LYS A 108 21.29 6.83 -2.86
N GLY A 109 20.26 6.90 -2.01
CA GLY A 109 19.69 5.73 -1.31
C GLY A 109 19.00 4.78 -2.29
N VAL A 110 18.08 5.29 -3.12
CA VAL A 110 17.40 4.47 -4.11
C VAL A 110 18.35 3.96 -5.18
N LYS A 111 19.32 4.78 -5.64
CA LYS A 111 20.38 4.31 -6.58
C LYS A 111 21.16 3.13 -6.01
N LYS A 112 21.56 3.20 -4.73
CA LYS A 112 22.26 2.11 -4.06
C LYS A 112 21.40 0.83 -3.99
N LEU A 113 20.13 0.97 -3.67
CA LEU A 113 19.17 -0.16 -3.64
C LEU A 113 19.01 -0.78 -5.03
N LEU A 114 18.72 0.02 -6.05
CA LEU A 114 18.55 -0.44 -7.43
C LEU A 114 19.83 -1.11 -7.94
N LYS A 115 21.00 -0.47 -7.78
CA LYS A 115 22.28 -1.05 -8.19
C LYS A 115 22.56 -2.39 -7.49
N LYS A 116 22.19 -2.53 -6.21
CA LYS A 116 22.39 -3.75 -5.43
C LYS A 116 21.52 -4.91 -5.92
N PHE A 117 20.24 -4.65 -6.24
CA PHE A 117 19.26 -5.71 -6.47
C PHE A 117 18.90 -5.93 -7.94
N VAL A 118 18.94 -4.88 -8.77
CA VAL A 118 18.75 -4.99 -10.22
C VAL A 118 20.04 -5.49 -10.88
N LYS A 119 21.17 -4.86 -10.59
CA LYS A 119 22.45 -5.12 -11.24
C LYS A 119 22.30 -5.10 -12.77
N LYS A 120 22.74 -6.17 -13.46
CA LYS A 120 22.58 -6.38 -14.92
C LYS A 120 21.36 -7.26 -15.26
N LYS A 121 20.44 -7.46 -14.32
CA LYS A 121 19.26 -8.29 -14.56
C LYS A 121 18.26 -7.52 -15.40
N LYS A 122 17.62 -8.21 -16.31
CA LYS A 122 16.47 -7.68 -17.06
C LYS A 122 15.32 -7.47 -16.08
N ILE A 123 14.66 -6.31 -16.17
CA ILE A 123 13.42 -5.99 -15.48
C ILE A 123 12.30 -6.06 -16.51
N ASP A 124 11.30 -6.86 -16.23
CA ASP A 124 10.15 -7.06 -17.09
C ASP A 124 8.87 -6.55 -16.38
N ARG A 125 7.84 -6.30 -17.18
CA ARG A 125 6.48 -6.09 -16.67
C ARG A 125 5.99 -7.42 -16.08
N ILE A 126 5.54 -7.39 -14.83
CA ILE A 126 5.09 -8.58 -14.10
C ILE A 126 3.57 -8.59 -13.96
N PHE A 127 2.97 -7.48 -13.58
CA PHE A 127 1.53 -7.31 -13.44
C PHE A 127 1.15 -5.84 -13.56
N GLU A 128 -0.15 -5.58 -13.66
CA GLU A 128 -0.68 -4.22 -13.66
C GLU A 128 -1.87 -4.07 -12.71
N SER A 129 -2.17 -2.83 -12.35
CA SER A 129 -3.43 -2.46 -11.73
C SER A 129 -4.10 -1.37 -12.54
N ASP A 130 -5.41 -1.51 -12.74
CA ASP A 130 -6.27 -0.59 -13.45
C ASP A 130 -7.37 -0.13 -12.49
N LEU A 131 -7.29 1.13 -12.04
CA LEU A 131 -8.08 1.62 -10.92
C LEU A 131 -8.74 2.96 -11.23
N LYS A 132 -9.97 3.10 -10.78
CA LYS A 132 -10.62 4.39 -10.59
C LYS A 132 -10.41 4.82 -9.14
N ARG A 133 -9.57 5.84 -8.92
CA ARG A 133 -9.27 6.41 -7.60
C ARG A 133 -10.06 7.69 -7.38
N GLY A 134 -10.84 7.75 -6.31
CA GLY A 134 -11.38 9.00 -5.78
C GLY A 134 -10.52 9.43 -4.60
N ALA A 135 -9.88 10.61 -4.66
CA ALA A 135 -9.01 11.10 -3.59
C ALA A 135 -9.44 12.47 -3.07
N VAL A 136 -9.22 12.72 -1.79
CA VAL A 136 -9.46 14.01 -1.12
C VAL A 136 -8.62 14.15 0.12
N ASP A 137 -8.08 15.34 0.35
CA ASP A 137 -7.42 15.68 1.61
C ASP A 137 -8.44 15.91 2.72
N LEU A 138 -8.14 15.41 3.90
CA LEU A 138 -8.95 15.50 5.09
C LEU A 138 -8.16 16.18 6.20
N THR A 139 -8.86 16.94 7.03
CA THR A 139 -8.36 17.40 8.33
C THR A 139 -9.19 16.73 9.42
N TYR A 140 -8.56 15.92 10.26
CA TYR A 140 -9.22 15.24 11.36
C TYR A 140 -8.43 15.45 12.64
N ARG A 141 -9.03 16.17 13.59
CA ARG A 141 -8.35 16.68 14.79
C ARG A 141 -7.12 17.51 14.38
N ASP A 142 -5.92 17.09 14.84
CA ASP A 142 -4.61 17.71 14.55
C ASP A 142 -3.85 17.05 13.39
N ALA A 143 -4.48 16.08 12.72
CA ALA A 143 -3.89 15.36 11.61
C ALA A 143 -4.43 15.79 10.25
N VAL A 144 -3.52 15.84 9.27
CA VAL A 144 -3.84 15.98 7.83
C VAL A 144 -3.54 14.66 7.15
N MET A 145 -4.47 14.15 6.37
CA MET A 145 -4.34 12.89 5.66
C MET A 145 -5.03 12.92 4.30
N GLU A 146 -4.57 12.11 3.36
CA GLU A 146 -5.31 11.84 2.13
C GLU A 146 -6.20 10.62 2.34
N LEU A 147 -7.48 10.74 2.00
CA LEU A 147 -8.38 9.61 1.78
C LEU A 147 -8.35 9.26 0.31
N ALA A 148 -8.04 8.01 -0.03
CA ALA A 148 -8.18 7.46 -1.36
C ALA A 148 -9.15 6.27 -1.35
N ILE A 149 -10.09 6.26 -2.31
CA ILE A 149 -11.03 5.15 -2.55
C ILE A 149 -10.70 4.55 -3.90
N ASP A 150 -10.18 3.33 -3.90
CA ASP A 150 -9.75 2.62 -5.09
C ASP A 150 -10.73 1.51 -5.46
N GLN A 151 -11.20 1.54 -6.69
CA GLN A 151 -12.03 0.49 -7.29
C GLN A 151 -11.47 0.09 -8.65
N GLY A 152 -11.38 -1.20 -8.92
CA GLY A 152 -10.85 -1.74 -10.17
C GLY A 152 -10.29 -3.13 -10.01
N VAL A 153 -9.18 -3.42 -10.69
CA VAL A 153 -8.58 -4.75 -10.75
C VAL A 153 -7.06 -4.72 -10.71
N VAL A 154 -6.47 -5.83 -10.31
CA VAL A 154 -5.06 -6.16 -10.54
C VAL A 154 -5.02 -7.36 -11.47
N ARG A 155 -4.18 -7.30 -12.53
CA ARG A 155 -4.06 -8.34 -13.58
C ARG A 155 -2.63 -8.82 -13.74
N SER A 156 -2.48 -10.12 -13.98
CA SER A 156 -1.22 -10.73 -14.41
C SER A 156 -1.51 -11.87 -15.39
N GLY A 157 -1.07 -11.74 -16.64
CA GLY A 157 -1.52 -12.63 -17.72
C GLY A 157 -3.03 -12.61 -17.85
N ASP A 158 -3.64 -13.79 -17.88
CA ASP A 158 -5.11 -13.95 -18.00
C ASP A 158 -5.83 -13.95 -16.65
N GLN A 159 -5.09 -13.77 -15.54
CA GLN A 159 -5.67 -13.77 -14.20
C GLN A 159 -5.93 -12.34 -13.72
N GLU A 160 -7.04 -12.15 -13.01
CA GLU A 160 -7.33 -10.88 -12.36
C GLU A 160 -7.97 -11.06 -10.98
N VAL A 161 -7.77 -10.07 -10.11
CA VAL A 161 -8.46 -9.94 -8.83
C VAL A 161 -9.06 -8.55 -8.67
N PRO A 162 -10.30 -8.44 -8.16
CA PRO A 162 -10.93 -7.16 -7.90
C PRO A 162 -10.24 -6.42 -6.75
N ILE A 163 -10.25 -5.08 -6.86
CA ILE A 163 -9.84 -4.15 -5.83
C ILE A 163 -11.03 -3.27 -5.46
N SER A 164 -11.33 -3.22 -4.17
CA SER A 164 -12.22 -2.24 -3.57
C SER A 164 -11.69 -1.93 -2.18
N GLU A 165 -11.00 -0.81 -2.04
CA GLU A 165 -10.30 -0.46 -0.81
C GLU A 165 -10.30 1.04 -0.55
N VAL A 166 -10.12 1.37 0.72
CA VAL A 166 -9.97 2.72 1.25
C VAL A 166 -8.59 2.82 1.86
N GLU A 167 -7.84 3.83 1.49
CA GLU A 167 -6.51 4.12 2.03
C GLU A 167 -6.57 5.49 2.72
N PHE A 168 -6.01 5.57 3.92
CA PHE A 168 -5.72 6.83 4.61
C PHE A 168 -4.21 6.97 4.69
N GLU A 169 -3.65 7.96 4.00
CA GLU A 169 -2.23 8.26 4.02
C GLU A 169 -1.98 9.49 4.90
N LEU A 170 -1.17 9.32 5.93
CA LEU A 170 -0.82 10.42 6.84
C LEU A 170 0.13 11.41 6.15
N LYS A 171 -0.27 12.68 6.11
CA LYS A 171 0.57 13.79 5.62
C LYS A 171 1.19 14.56 6.79
N LYS A 172 0.44 14.73 7.89
CA LYS A 172 0.89 15.45 9.10
C LYS A 172 0.14 14.93 10.33
N GLY A 173 0.76 14.94 11.49
CA GLY A 173 0.15 14.57 12.76
C GLY A 173 0.54 13.18 13.24
N HIS A 174 -0.24 12.60 14.13
CA HIS A 174 0.03 11.33 14.77
C HIS A 174 -0.69 10.17 14.05
N PRO A 175 -0.04 9.01 13.79
CA PRO A 175 -0.65 7.87 13.09
C PRO A 175 -1.94 7.32 13.72
N ALA A 176 -2.14 7.48 15.03
CA ALA A 176 -3.37 7.07 15.72
C ALA A 176 -4.63 7.71 15.12
N ALA A 177 -4.53 8.93 14.59
CA ALA A 177 -5.66 9.63 13.96
C ALA A 177 -6.25 8.86 12.76
N LEU A 178 -5.42 8.08 12.03
CA LEU A 178 -5.89 7.22 10.93
C LEU A 178 -6.84 6.14 11.45
N PHE A 179 -6.50 5.53 12.59
CA PHE A 179 -7.35 4.51 13.23
C PHE A 179 -8.62 5.11 13.81
N ASP A 180 -8.52 6.27 14.47
CA ASP A 180 -9.67 6.94 15.08
C ASP A 180 -10.73 7.27 14.02
N LEU A 181 -10.31 7.87 12.88
CA LEU A 181 -11.22 8.16 11.78
C LEU A 181 -11.79 6.88 11.15
N ALA A 182 -10.97 5.84 10.98
CA ALA A 182 -11.43 4.57 10.46
C ALA A 182 -12.47 3.90 11.35
N LEU A 183 -12.31 3.96 12.68
CA LEU A 183 -13.28 3.43 13.65
C LEU A 183 -14.59 4.23 13.62
N GLU A 184 -14.55 5.54 13.47
CA GLU A 184 -15.78 6.34 13.30
C GLU A 184 -16.52 5.98 12.01
N LEU A 185 -15.80 5.82 10.90
CA LEU A 185 -16.39 5.40 9.62
C LEU A 185 -16.95 3.98 9.69
N GLN A 186 -16.34 3.09 10.47
CA GLN A 186 -16.81 1.72 10.65
C GLN A 186 -18.20 1.66 11.31
N ARG A 187 -18.61 2.69 12.05
CA ARG A 187 -19.99 2.81 12.56
C ARG A 187 -21.01 3.02 11.44
N THR A 188 -20.57 3.51 10.29
CA THR A 188 -21.43 3.77 9.13
C THR A 188 -21.40 2.64 8.11
N VAL A 189 -20.22 2.10 7.82
CA VAL A 189 -20.01 1.03 6.83
C VAL A 189 -19.02 -0.02 7.34
N PRO A 190 -19.20 -1.30 7.04
CA PRO A 190 -18.22 -2.33 7.35
C PRO A 190 -16.91 -2.06 6.62
N LEU A 191 -15.83 -1.92 7.37
CA LEU A 191 -14.45 -1.77 6.87
C LEU A 191 -13.58 -2.85 7.49
N LEU A 192 -12.73 -3.48 6.69
CA LEU A 192 -11.85 -4.56 7.14
C LEU A 192 -10.40 -4.18 6.93
N LEU A 193 -9.59 -4.21 7.99
CA LEU A 193 -8.17 -3.92 7.90
C LEU A 193 -7.49 -4.84 6.86
N SER A 194 -6.63 -4.28 6.02
CA SER A 194 -5.90 -5.02 5.00
C SER A 194 -4.40 -4.81 5.08
N MET A 195 -3.66 -5.89 5.29
CA MET A 195 -2.19 -5.89 5.25
C MET A 195 -1.64 -6.11 3.83
N ARG A 196 -2.51 -6.48 2.87
CA ARG A 196 -2.09 -6.80 1.51
C ARG A 196 -2.08 -5.56 0.62
N SER A 197 -0.92 -5.23 0.07
CA SER A 197 -0.80 -4.18 -0.93
C SER A 197 -1.23 -4.68 -2.33
N LYS A 198 -1.49 -3.75 -3.25
CA LYS A 198 -1.70 -4.07 -4.68
C LYS A 198 -0.49 -4.82 -5.25
N ALA A 199 0.72 -4.41 -4.83
CA ALA A 199 1.97 -5.07 -5.23
C ALA A 199 2.04 -6.54 -4.76
N SER A 200 1.64 -6.84 -3.51
CA SER A 200 1.62 -8.23 -3.03
C SER A 200 0.57 -9.07 -3.75
N ARG A 201 -0.61 -8.51 -4.03
CA ARG A 201 -1.66 -9.23 -4.76
C ARG A 201 -1.25 -9.55 -6.20
N GLY A 202 -0.64 -8.57 -6.90
CA GLY A 202 -0.15 -8.77 -8.26
C GLY A 202 1.00 -9.78 -8.34
N ARG A 203 1.88 -9.79 -7.34
CA ARG A 203 2.93 -10.81 -7.22
C ARG A 203 2.34 -12.21 -7.04
N ASP A 204 1.32 -12.34 -6.18
CA ASP A 204 0.70 -13.64 -5.94
C ASP A 204 0.00 -14.15 -7.22
N LEU A 205 -0.67 -13.27 -7.97
CA LEU A 205 -1.23 -13.59 -9.29
C LEU A 205 -0.16 -14.06 -10.29
N TYR A 206 0.95 -13.32 -10.38
CA TYR A 206 2.07 -13.69 -11.26
C TYR A 206 2.64 -15.07 -10.94
N LEU A 207 2.65 -15.45 -9.66
CA LEU A 207 3.09 -16.76 -9.20
C LEU A 207 2.02 -17.85 -9.31
N GLY A 208 0.81 -17.53 -9.77
CA GLY A 208 -0.33 -18.45 -9.75
C GLY A 208 -0.74 -18.87 -8.34
N LYS A 209 -0.49 -18.01 -7.33
CA LYS A 209 -0.77 -18.29 -5.93
C LYS A 209 -2.01 -17.52 -5.47
N GLY A 210 -2.92 -18.23 -4.81
CA GLY A 210 -4.00 -17.63 -4.03
C GLY A 210 -3.51 -17.06 -2.68
N PRO A 211 -4.40 -16.50 -1.87
CA PRO A 211 -4.12 -16.24 -0.47
C PRO A 211 -3.69 -17.55 0.20
N GLY A 212 -2.57 -17.53 0.89
CA GLY A 212 -2.06 -18.70 1.61
C GLY A 212 -1.85 -18.40 3.08
N ALA A 213 -1.87 -19.46 3.91
CA ALA A 213 -1.67 -19.33 5.34
C ALA A 213 -0.28 -18.74 5.66
N TYR A 214 -0.28 -17.68 6.46
CA TYR A 214 0.93 -17.07 7.00
C TYR A 214 1.34 -17.79 8.29
N ARG A 215 2.54 -18.36 8.31
CA ARG A 215 3.13 -18.94 9.53
C ARG A 215 3.96 -17.87 10.24
N ALA A 216 3.71 -17.71 11.55
CA ALA A 216 4.46 -16.79 12.37
C ALA A 216 5.95 -17.15 12.36
N ALA A 217 6.81 -16.17 12.13
CA ALA A 217 8.23 -16.33 12.40
C ALA A 217 8.50 -16.18 13.89
N ALA A 218 9.55 -16.85 14.40
CA ALA A 218 9.99 -16.66 15.77
C ALA A 218 10.38 -15.21 16.03
N VAL A 219 9.94 -14.66 17.15
CA VAL A 219 10.36 -13.33 17.60
C VAL A 219 11.80 -13.42 18.11
N LYS A 220 12.72 -12.65 17.51
CA LYS A 220 14.08 -12.58 17.99
C LYS A 220 14.11 -11.66 19.20
N LEU A 221 14.25 -12.23 20.39
CA LEU A 221 14.48 -11.51 21.62
C LEU A 221 15.98 -11.59 21.96
N THR A 222 16.53 -10.47 22.42
CA THR A 222 17.93 -10.39 22.84
C THR A 222 18.02 -9.98 24.32
N PRO A 223 19.05 -10.38 25.07
CA PRO A 223 19.16 -10.11 26.50
C PRO A 223 19.20 -8.61 26.88
N ASP A 224 19.57 -7.75 25.93
CA ASP A 224 19.64 -6.30 26.08
C ASP A 224 18.29 -5.59 25.83
N MET A 225 17.27 -6.30 25.36
CA MET A 225 15.93 -5.73 25.18
C MET A 225 15.28 -5.45 26.54
N SER A 226 14.65 -4.27 26.67
CA SER A 226 13.74 -4.04 27.80
C SER A 226 12.52 -4.96 27.71
N ALA A 227 11.90 -5.26 28.85
CA ALA A 227 10.67 -6.07 28.90
C ALA A 227 9.57 -5.45 28.03
N GLU A 228 9.44 -4.11 28.01
CA GLU A 228 8.49 -3.40 27.15
C GLU A 228 8.77 -3.65 25.67
N THR A 229 10.03 -3.53 25.23
CA THR A 229 10.42 -3.77 23.84
C THR A 229 10.16 -5.20 23.42
N ALA A 230 10.51 -6.18 24.29
CA ALA A 230 10.23 -7.59 24.05
C ALA A 230 8.73 -7.88 23.95
N PHE A 231 7.93 -7.35 24.87
CA PHE A 231 6.48 -7.50 24.87
C PHE A 231 5.86 -6.92 23.59
N ARG A 232 6.21 -5.68 23.21
CA ARG A 232 5.76 -5.04 21.97
C ARG A 232 6.09 -5.88 20.73
N ALA A 233 7.29 -6.47 20.66
CA ALA A 233 7.71 -7.31 19.55
C ALA A 233 6.85 -8.58 19.44
N VAL A 234 6.54 -9.23 20.58
CA VAL A 234 5.68 -10.43 20.63
C VAL A 234 4.24 -10.10 20.20
N ILE A 235 3.65 -9.03 20.74
CA ILE A 235 2.30 -8.61 20.40
C ILE A 235 2.22 -8.21 18.91
N ALA A 236 3.16 -7.45 18.40
CA ALA A 236 3.19 -7.06 16.98
C ALA A 236 3.27 -8.29 16.06
N GLN A 237 4.02 -9.33 16.43
CA GLN A 237 4.08 -10.57 15.65
C GLN A 237 2.76 -11.35 15.71
N GLY A 238 2.11 -11.41 16.88
CA GLY A 238 0.79 -12.03 17.03
C GLY A 238 -0.28 -11.32 16.18
N LEU A 239 -0.35 -10.00 16.24
CA LEU A 239 -1.25 -9.21 15.42
C LEU A 239 -0.99 -9.40 13.93
N ARG A 240 0.28 -9.41 13.50
CA ARG A 240 0.65 -9.69 12.12
C ARG A 240 0.15 -11.06 11.66
N MET A 241 0.28 -12.08 12.48
CA MET A 241 -0.21 -13.42 12.18
C MET A 241 -1.72 -13.42 11.99
N ILE A 242 -2.47 -12.83 12.91
CA ILE A 242 -3.94 -12.74 12.84
C ILE A 242 -4.37 -12.01 11.55
N LEU A 243 -3.83 -10.81 11.32
CA LEU A 243 -4.21 -9.96 10.18
C LEU A 243 -3.78 -10.54 8.82
N SER A 244 -2.67 -11.30 8.78
CA SER A 244 -2.24 -11.95 7.54
C SER A 244 -3.08 -13.17 7.18
N ASN A 245 -3.66 -13.85 8.17
CA ASN A 245 -4.50 -15.02 7.97
C ASN A 245 -6.00 -14.69 7.88
N GLU A 246 -6.41 -13.45 8.15
CA GLU A 246 -7.82 -13.05 8.14
C GLU A 246 -8.53 -13.41 6.83
N VAL A 247 -7.85 -13.23 5.68
CA VAL A 247 -8.40 -13.57 4.36
C VAL A 247 -8.61 -15.08 4.22
N CYS A 248 -7.64 -15.88 4.66
CA CYS A 248 -7.74 -17.35 4.60
C CYS A 248 -8.90 -17.85 5.45
N VAL A 249 -9.00 -17.38 6.70
CA VAL A 249 -10.10 -17.74 7.61
C VAL A 249 -11.47 -17.36 7.05
N ARG A 250 -11.60 -16.19 6.44
CA ARG A 250 -12.89 -15.76 5.84
C ARG A 250 -13.28 -16.50 4.57
N GLN A 251 -12.32 -17.08 3.88
CA GLN A 251 -12.54 -17.79 2.62
C GLN A 251 -12.44 -19.30 2.79
N ASP A 252 -12.36 -19.80 4.03
CA ASP A 252 -12.16 -21.22 4.37
C ASP A 252 -11.01 -21.84 3.57
N LEU A 253 -9.90 -21.10 3.46
CA LEU A 253 -8.68 -21.57 2.79
C LEU A 253 -7.72 -22.13 3.84
N ASP A 254 -7.31 -23.38 3.67
CA ASP A 254 -6.30 -24.08 4.49
C ASP A 254 -4.85 -23.61 4.17
#